data_6d185740a7c04392036cc198ac57a768
#
_entry.id   6d185740a7c04392036cc198ac57a768
#
_cell.length_a   1.000
_cell.length_b   1.000
_cell.length_c   1.000
_cell.angle_alpha   90.00
_cell.angle_beta   90.00
_cell.angle_gamma   90.00
#
_symmetry.space_group_name_H-M   'P 1'
#
loop_
_entity.id
_entity.type
_entity.pdbx_description
1 polymer ?
#
loop_
_entity_poly.entity_id
_entity_poly.type
_entity_poly.pdbx_seq_one_letter_code
_entity_poly.pdbx_strand_id
1 'polypeptide(L)'
;MEEELQHNKRTRRRKRRFRLRGIIFLLLIALLMIGAYAFIQFRSGVSLAENTEQEPVSFEEDESNSDYENILVLGVDSRGEEKSRTDTMMLVTHDKVNDKVKLTSFMRDIYADIPGYQSYKLNTAFYLGGVDLLADTLREMFGVEIHHYAVMDFSSFENLVDVAAPNGVEIDVEKAMSEHIGVSLTPGVQNLNGKELLGYARFRADNEGDFGRVRRQQQVVAALKDEMISVAAIPNYPKLAGALQGYVQTDMPLSDQVKLATQLATGGSSEVERLTLPVEGSYSYGSYSHAGSVLDINVEQNRQALSEYLSQPLD
;
A
#
# COMPACT_ATOMS: atom_id res chain seq x y z
N MET A 1 63.96 -33.91 10.44
CA MET A 1 63.57 -32.46 10.27
C MET A 1 62.48 -32.26 9.21
N GLU A 2 62.58 -32.86 8.01
CA GLU A 2 61.51 -32.73 6.97
C GLU A 2 60.21 -33.50 7.34
N GLU A 3 60.31 -34.69 7.94
CA GLU A 3 59.13 -35.45 8.35
C GLU A 3 58.35 -34.76 9.48
N GLU A 4 59.02 -34.14 10.43
CA GLU A 4 58.36 -33.34 11.48
C GLU A 4 57.64 -32.12 10.94
N LEU A 5 58.24 -31.44 9.93
CA LEU A 5 57.63 -30.30 9.26
C LEU A 5 56.39 -30.71 8.44
N GLN A 6 56.39 -31.89 7.83
CA GLN A 6 55.23 -32.41 7.10
C GLN A 6 54.12 -32.86 8.07
N HIS A 7 54.44 -33.51 9.19
CA HIS A 7 53.51 -33.90 10.22
C HIS A 7 52.79 -32.65 10.82
N ASN A 8 53.54 -31.61 11.13
CA ASN A 8 53.03 -30.37 11.70
C ASN A 8 52.13 -29.58 10.69
N LYS A 9 52.41 -29.64 9.38
CA LYS A 9 51.54 -29.11 8.35
C LYS A 9 50.24 -29.87 8.20
N ARG A 10 50.24 -31.23 8.28
CA ARG A 10 49.09 -32.07 8.21
C ARG A 10 48.13 -31.88 9.41
N THR A 11 48.68 -31.77 10.63
CA THR A 11 47.88 -31.53 11.86
C THR A 11 47.28 -30.12 11.88
N ARG A 12 48.00 -29.10 11.42
CA ARG A 12 47.46 -27.72 11.25
C ARG A 12 46.31 -27.67 10.23
N ARG A 13 46.43 -28.36 9.07
CA ARG A 13 45.38 -28.44 8.06
C ARG A 13 44.13 -29.18 8.58
N ARG A 14 44.31 -30.26 9.37
CA ARG A 14 43.22 -31.04 9.98
C ARG A 14 42.46 -30.20 11.02
N LYS A 15 43.16 -29.48 11.91
CA LYS A 15 42.57 -28.56 12.90
C LYS A 15 41.82 -27.41 12.24
N ARG A 16 42.33 -26.88 11.14
CA ARG A 16 41.65 -25.78 10.37
C ARG A 16 40.36 -26.29 9.71
N ARG A 17 40.38 -27.51 9.15
CA ARG A 17 39.18 -28.14 8.57
C ARG A 17 38.11 -28.45 9.63
N PHE A 18 38.49 -28.86 10.82
CA PHE A 18 37.56 -29.10 11.94
C PHE A 18 36.93 -27.79 12.43
N ARG A 19 37.71 -26.73 12.57
CA ARG A 19 37.19 -25.40 12.93
C ARG A 19 36.24 -24.88 11.86
N LEU A 20 36.57 -25.01 10.59
CA LEU A 20 35.73 -24.61 9.49
C LEU A 20 34.38 -25.35 9.45
N ARG A 21 34.41 -26.70 9.69
CA ARG A 21 33.19 -27.50 9.79
C ARG A 21 32.34 -27.07 10.99
N GLY A 22 32.95 -26.75 12.11
CA GLY A 22 32.24 -26.24 13.29
C GLY A 22 31.57 -24.88 13.03
N ILE A 23 32.27 -23.97 12.35
CA ILE A 23 31.73 -22.68 11.96
C ILE A 23 30.54 -22.86 10.97
N ILE A 24 30.69 -23.73 9.96
CA ILE A 24 29.62 -24.05 9.01
C ILE A 24 28.40 -24.61 9.73
N PHE A 25 28.61 -25.53 10.68
CA PHE A 25 27.52 -26.11 11.48
C PHE A 25 26.82 -25.07 12.35
N LEU A 26 27.54 -24.16 12.98
CA LEU A 26 26.96 -23.05 13.74
C LEU A 26 26.18 -22.10 12.83
N LEU A 27 26.69 -21.79 11.62
CA LEU A 27 25.96 -20.98 10.63
C LEU A 27 24.67 -21.64 10.15
N LEU A 28 24.68 -22.97 9.95
CA LEU A 28 23.49 -23.72 9.60
C LEU A 28 22.45 -23.70 10.73
N ILE A 29 22.89 -23.86 12.00
CA ILE A 29 21.98 -23.73 13.16
C ILE A 29 21.41 -22.31 13.23
N ALA A 30 22.22 -21.27 13.06
CA ALA A 30 21.76 -19.89 13.06
C ALA A 30 20.73 -19.65 11.95
N LEU A 31 20.99 -20.16 10.73
CA LEU A 31 20.06 -20.07 9.60
C LEU A 31 18.73 -20.78 9.90
N LEU A 32 18.77 -21.97 10.50
CA LEU A 32 17.58 -22.69 10.91
C LEU A 32 16.80 -21.95 12.00
N MET A 33 17.47 -21.33 12.96
CA MET A 33 16.80 -20.50 13.98
C MET A 33 16.14 -19.28 13.38
N ILE A 34 16.79 -18.60 12.45
CA ILE A 34 16.23 -17.44 11.72
C ILE A 34 15.00 -17.89 10.91
N GLY A 35 15.09 -19.02 10.18
CA GLY A 35 13.97 -19.57 9.43
C GLY A 35 12.78 -19.97 10.32
N ALA A 36 13.05 -20.61 11.46
CA ALA A 36 12.01 -20.95 12.45
C ALA A 36 11.36 -19.69 13.04
N TYR A 37 12.15 -18.68 13.39
CA TYR A 37 11.64 -17.40 13.86
C TYR A 37 10.74 -16.74 12.81
N ALA A 38 11.21 -16.64 11.56
CA ALA A 38 10.43 -16.04 10.46
C ALA A 38 9.13 -16.81 10.21
N PHE A 39 9.16 -18.14 10.25
CA PHE A 39 7.96 -18.98 10.10
C PHE A 39 6.95 -18.77 11.24
N ILE A 40 7.42 -18.71 12.49
CA ILE A 40 6.54 -18.44 13.66
C ILE A 40 5.91 -17.06 13.54
N GLN A 41 6.68 -16.05 13.18
CA GLN A 41 6.18 -14.68 12.99
C GLN A 41 5.16 -14.60 11.85
N PHE A 42 5.45 -15.25 10.71
CA PHE A 42 4.51 -15.32 9.60
C PHE A 42 3.17 -15.98 10.01
N ARG A 43 3.24 -17.14 10.68
CA ARG A 43 2.04 -17.82 11.19
C ARG A 43 1.27 -16.96 12.20
N SER A 44 1.98 -16.23 13.05
CA SER A 44 1.36 -15.28 13.97
C SER A 44 0.66 -14.13 13.23
N GLY A 45 1.22 -13.64 12.12
CA GLY A 45 0.57 -12.66 11.26
C GLY A 45 -0.72 -13.19 10.62
N VAL A 46 -0.66 -14.37 10.02
CA VAL A 46 -1.84 -15.03 9.44
C VAL A 46 -2.95 -15.19 10.49
N SER A 47 -2.61 -15.62 11.70
CA SER A 47 -3.61 -15.87 12.76
C SER A 47 -4.31 -14.59 13.26
N LEU A 48 -3.72 -13.40 13.07
CA LEU A 48 -4.38 -12.14 13.40
C LEU A 48 -5.58 -11.85 12.49
N ALA A 49 -5.55 -12.38 11.27
CA ALA A 49 -6.52 -12.11 10.22
C ALA A 49 -7.49 -13.30 9.98
N GLU A 50 -7.38 -14.41 10.73
CA GLU A 50 -8.20 -15.63 10.54
C GLU A 50 -9.73 -15.42 10.65
N ASN A 51 -10.17 -14.30 11.23
CA ASN A 51 -11.60 -13.98 11.35
C ASN A 51 -12.10 -12.98 10.30
N THR A 52 -11.27 -12.63 9.31
CA THR A 52 -11.66 -11.72 8.24
C THR A 52 -12.12 -12.56 7.05
N GLU A 53 -13.44 -12.75 6.91
CA GLU A 53 -14.02 -13.38 5.72
C GLU A 53 -13.83 -12.45 4.52
N GLN A 54 -12.93 -12.83 3.62
CA GLN A 54 -12.75 -12.14 2.34
C GLN A 54 -13.25 -13.04 1.23
N GLU A 55 -14.29 -12.61 0.53
CA GLU A 55 -14.70 -13.31 -0.69
C GLU A 55 -13.69 -13.03 -1.80
N PRO A 56 -13.28 -14.07 -2.57
CA PRO A 56 -12.40 -13.86 -3.71
C PRO A 56 -13.12 -13.01 -4.77
N VAL A 57 -12.51 -11.90 -5.15
CA VAL A 57 -12.96 -11.10 -6.28
C VAL A 57 -12.30 -11.65 -7.54
N SER A 58 -13.12 -11.99 -8.54
CA SER A 58 -12.59 -12.25 -9.88
C SER A 58 -12.16 -10.90 -10.48
N PHE A 59 -10.94 -10.80 -10.93
CA PHE A 59 -10.40 -9.61 -11.59
C PHE A 59 -9.74 -10.03 -12.90
N GLU A 60 -10.12 -9.37 -13.99
CA GLU A 60 -9.47 -9.58 -15.29
C GLU A 60 -8.29 -8.62 -15.39
N GLU A 61 -7.08 -9.15 -15.26
CA GLU A 61 -5.84 -8.38 -15.42
C GLU A 61 -5.73 -7.82 -16.85
N ASP A 62 -5.29 -6.57 -16.94
CA ASP A 62 -4.83 -6.01 -18.21
C ASP A 62 -3.45 -6.61 -18.54
N GLU A 63 -3.38 -7.56 -19.48
CA GLU A 63 -2.11 -8.12 -19.99
C GLU A 63 -1.34 -7.03 -20.74
N SER A 64 -0.53 -6.25 -20.06
CA SER A 64 0.37 -5.34 -20.74
C SER A 64 1.84 -5.73 -20.50
N ASN A 65 2.63 -5.71 -21.58
CA ASN A 65 4.09 -5.72 -21.56
C ASN A 65 4.66 -4.33 -21.17
N SER A 66 3.96 -3.62 -20.30
CA SER A 66 4.28 -2.28 -19.90
C SER A 66 5.48 -2.26 -18.95
N ASP A 67 6.34 -1.25 -19.09
CA ASP A 67 7.41 -0.94 -18.15
C ASP A 67 6.87 -0.49 -16.79
N TYR A 68 5.55 -0.33 -16.66
CA TYR A 68 4.85 0.08 -15.46
C TYR A 68 3.93 -1.01 -14.94
N GLU A 69 3.75 -1.07 -13.65
CA GLU A 69 2.79 -1.94 -12.96
C GLU A 69 1.85 -1.08 -12.12
N ASN A 70 0.57 -1.12 -12.45
CA ASN A 70 -0.47 -0.32 -11.84
C ASN A 70 -1.30 -1.16 -10.88
N ILE A 71 -1.31 -0.77 -9.61
CA ILE A 71 -2.05 -1.44 -8.54
C ILE A 71 -3.11 -0.49 -8.02
N LEU A 72 -4.38 -0.86 -8.15
CA LEU A 72 -5.50 -0.08 -7.64
C LEU A 72 -5.73 -0.41 -6.15
N VAL A 73 -5.42 0.53 -5.28
CA VAL A 73 -5.58 0.41 -3.83
C VAL A 73 -6.88 1.07 -3.40
N LEU A 74 -7.74 0.30 -2.74
CA LEU A 74 -9.08 0.71 -2.34
C LEU A 74 -9.26 0.60 -0.83
N GLY A 75 -9.67 1.69 -0.19
CA GLY A 75 -10.09 1.71 1.20
C GLY A 75 -11.60 1.71 1.31
N VAL A 76 -12.17 0.71 1.98
CA VAL A 76 -13.62 0.54 2.13
C VAL A 76 -14.07 0.68 3.58
N ASP A 77 -15.26 1.20 3.80
CA ASP A 77 -15.92 1.25 5.12
C ASP A 77 -16.95 0.12 5.21
N SER A 78 -16.49 -1.07 5.61
CA SER A 78 -17.30 -2.31 5.63
C SER A 78 -18.06 -2.54 6.94
N ARG A 79 -18.54 -1.50 7.63
CA ARG A 79 -19.24 -1.61 8.92
C ARG A 79 -20.42 -2.60 8.94
N GLY A 80 -20.24 -3.80 8.39
CA GLY A 80 -21.21 -4.89 8.39
C GLY A 80 -22.26 -4.81 7.27
N GLU A 81 -22.04 -4.00 6.24
CA GLU A 81 -22.85 -3.94 5.03
C GLU A 81 -22.29 -4.90 3.97
N GLU A 82 -23.16 -5.70 3.32
CA GLU A 82 -22.78 -6.60 2.20
C GLU A 82 -22.16 -5.84 1.01
N LYS A 83 -22.47 -4.54 0.87
CA LYS A 83 -21.93 -3.68 -0.16
C LYS A 83 -21.47 -2.37 0.46
N SER A 84 -20.18 -2.11 0.41
CA SER A 84 -19.59 -0.87 0.88
C SER A 84 -19.14 0.03 -0.28
N ARG A 85 -19.12 1.34 -0.04
CA ARG A 85 -18.50 2.28 -0.97
C ARG A 85 -17.03 2.45 -0.62
N THR A 86 -16.21 2.65 -1.64
CA THR A 86 -14.82 3.02 -1.39
C THR A 86 -14.72 4.53 -1.13
N ASP A 87 -14.02 4.89 -0.05
CA ASP A 87 -13.72 6.28 0.30
C ASP A 87 -12.29 6.69 -0.10
N THR A 88 -11.45 5.70 -0.41
CA THR A 88 -10.08 5.88 -0.85
C THR A 88 -9.87 5.10 -2.14
N MET A 89 -9.46 5.80 -3.20
CA MET A 89 -9.10 5.20 -4.50
C MET A 89 -7.75 5.76 -4.91
N MET A 90 -6.73 4.93 -4.83
CA MET A 90 -5.35 5.28 -5.17
C MET A 90 -4.80 4.30 -6.21
N LEU A 91 -4.11 4.83 -7.19
CA LEU A 91 -3.30 4.05 -8.11
C LEU A 91 -1.84 4.16 -7.66
N VAL A 92 -1.26 3.03 -7.33
CA VAL A 92 0.18 2.89 -7.10
C VAL A 92 0.79 2.40 -8.40
N THR A 93 1.57 3.25 -9.06
CA THR A 93 2.28 2.91 -10.29
C THR A 93 3.74 2.65 -9.97
N HIS A 94 4.19 1.42 -10.17
CA HIS A 94 5.58 1.01 -10.06
C HIS A 94 6.24 1.05 -11.43
N ASP A 95 7.26 1.91 -11.58
CA ASP A 95 8.15 1.95 -12.74
C ASP A 95 9.19 0.83 -12.59
N LYS A 96 9.02 -0.24 -13.37
CA LYS A 96 9.90 -1.43 -13.33
C LYS A 96 11.32 -1.16 -13.85
N VAL A 97 11.50 -0.09 -14.62
CA VAL A 97 12.80 0.27 -15.23
C VAL A 97 13.65 1.05 -14.23
N ASN A 98 13.04 2.03 -13.55
CA ASN A 98 13.73 2.92 -12.62
C ASN A 98 13.56 2.53 -11.15
N ASP A 99 12.74 1.51 -10.87
CA ASP A 99 12.40 1.02 -9.52
C ASP A 99 11.84 2.13 -8.61
N LYS A 100 10.96 2.96 -9.17
CA LYS A 100 10.35 4.10 -8.51
C LYS A 100 8.84 3.97 -8.46
N VAL A 101 8.20 4.67 -7.52
CA VAL A 101 6.75 4.59 -7.30
C VAL A 101 6.11 5.96 -7.39
N LYS A 102 5.03 6.04 -8.16
CA LYS A 102 4.13 7.19 -8.27
C LYS A 102 2.79 6.87 -7.63
N LEU A 103 2.16 7.87 -7.05
CA LEU A 103 0.87 7.74 -6.39
C LEU A 103 -0.15 8.69 -7.01
N THR A 104 -1.20 8.15 -7.60
CA THR A 104 -2.34 8.93 -8.10
C THR A 104 -3.57 8.68 -7.25
N SER A 105 -4.18 9.72 -6.71
CA SER A 105 -5.44 9.63 -5.95
C SER A 105 -6.60 10.13 -6.79
N PHE A 106 -7.68 9.33 -6.86
CA PHE A 106 -8.94 9.72 -7.52
C PHE A 106 -9.95 10.17 -6.46
N MET A 107 -10.50 11.37 -6.62
CA MET A 107 -11.53 11.83 -5.70
C MET A 107 -12.85 11.08 -5.92
N ARG A 108 -13.43 10.58 -4.82
CA ARG A 108 -14.62 9.73 -4.84
C ARG A 108 -15.86 10.43 -5.45
N ASP A 109 -15.92 11.75 -5.32
CA ASP A 109 -17.07 12.56 -5.76
C ASP A 109 -16.98 13.02 -7.23
N ILE A 110 -15.97 12.59 -8.00
CA ILE A 110 -15.90 12.78 -9.46
C ILE A 110 -17.19 12.23 -10.08
N TYR A 111 -17.85 13.04 -10.90
CA TYR A 111 -19.00 12.60 -11.69
C TYR A 111 -18.51 11.78 -12.87
N ALA A 112 -18.77 10.48 -12.82
CA ALA A 112 -18.20 9.49 -13.72
C ALA A 112 -19.28 8.84 -14.58
N ASP A 113 -18.96 8.61 -15.86
CA ASP A 113 -19.74 7.74 -16.73
C ASP A 113 -19.37 6.29 -16.40
N ILE A 114 -20.32 5.56 -15.79
CA ILE A 114 -20.10 4.18 -15.33
C ILE A 114 -20.61 3.23 -16.42
N PRO A 115 -19.76 2.35 -16.98
CA PRO A 115 -20.15 1.41 -18.03
C PRO A 115 -21.40 0.59 -17.67
N GLY A 116 -22.41 0.63 -18.53
CA GLY A 116 -23.66 -0.10 -18.31
C GLY A 116 -24.64 0.52 -17.30
N TYR A 117 -24.29 1.64 -16.71
CA TYR A 117 -25.12 2.35 -15.73
C TYR A 117 -25.26 3.83 -16.11
N GLN A 118 -26.11 4.58 -15.40
CA GLN A 118 -26.12 6.02 -15.51
C GLN A 118 -24.91 6.63 -14.83
N SER A 119 -24.51 7.82 -15.29
CA SER A 119 -23.43 8.59 -14.64
C SER A 119 -23.73 8.85 -13.16
N TYR A 120 -22.74 8.67 -12.31
CA TYR A 120 -22.85 8.83 -10.87
C TYR A 120 -21.48 9.23 -10.27
N LYS A 121 -21.36 9.30 -8.93
CA LYS A 121 -20.07 9.46 -8.27
C LYS A 121 -19.16 8.27 -8.58
N LEU A 122 -17.89 8.49 -8.82
CA LEU A 122 -16.90 7.46 -9.17
C LEU A 122 -16.89 6.29 -8.18
N ASN A 123 -16.99 6.56 -6.88
CA ASN A 123 -17.03 5.52 -5.86
C ASN A 123 -18.27 4.61 -5.93
N THR A 124 -19.28 5.00 -6.68
CA THR A 124 -20.47 4.19 -6.92
C THR A 124 -20.20 3.05 -7.87
N ALA A 125 -19.20 3.17 -8.76
CA ALA A 125 -18.80 2.06 -9.64
C ALA A 125 -18.38 0.84 -8.81
N PHE A 126 -17.58 1.03 -7.76
CA PHE A 126 -17.21 -0.06 -6.85
C PHE A 126 -18.43 -0.68 -6.15
N TYR A 127 -19.38 0.15 -5.69
CA TYR A 127 -20.62 -0.33 -5.05
C TYR A 127 -21.49 -1.16 -5.99
N LEU A 128 -21.54 -0.82 -7.28
CA LEU A 128 -22.39 -1.47 -8.30
C LEU A 128 -21.77 -2.77 -8.83
N GLY A 129 -20.47 -2.79 -9.10
CA GLY A 129 -19.81 -3.91 -9.79
C GLY A 129 -18.41 -4.23 -9.28
N GLY A 130 -18.05 -3.80 -8.06
CA GLY A 130 -16.77 -4.16 -7.45
C GLY A 130 -15.57 -3.53 -8.14
N VAL A 131 -14.44 -4.22 -8.04
CA VAL A 131 -13.15 -3.77 -8.58
C VAL A 131 -13.20 -3.66 -10.09
N ASP A 132 -13.79 -4.65 -10.79
CA ASP A 132 -13.84 -4.71 -12.25
C ASP A 132 -14.54 -3.47 -12.84
N LEU A 133 -15.74 -3.16 -12.37
CA LEU A 133 -16.49 -2.02 -12.88
C LEU A 133 -15.80 -0.68 -12.56
N LEU A 134 -15.13 -0.58 -11.41
CA LEU A 134 -14.33 0.61 -11.10
C LEU A 134 -13.12 0.71 -12.00
N ALA A 135 -12.39 -0.39 -12.24
CA ALA A 135 -11.25 -0.43 -13.17
C ALA A 135 -11.66 -0.05 -14.60
N ASP A 136 -12.78 -0.61 -15.10
CA ASP A 136 -13.33 -0.24 -16.40
C ASP A 136 -13.69 1.24 -16.48
N THR A 137 -14.32 1.78 -15.42
CA THR A 137 -14.66 3.21 -15.34
C THR A 137 -13.40 4.07 -15.40
N LEU A 138 -12.34 3.70 -14.66
CA LEU A 138 -11.05 4.42 -14.66
C LEU A 138 -10.36 4.33 -16.02
N ARG A 139 -10.41 3.15 -16.66
CA ARG A 139 -9.85 2.92 -18.01
C ARG A 139 -10.56 3.79 -19.05
N GLU A 140 -11.88 3.81 -19.06
CA GLU A 140 -12.66 4.60 -20.02
C GLU A 140 -12.47 6.10 -19.81
N MET A 141 -12.45 6.57 -18.55
CA MET A 141 -12.33 8.00 -18.25
C MET A 141 -10.89 8.51 -18.40
N PHE A 142 -9.92 7.80 -17.87
CA PHE A 142 -8.54 8.32 -17.74
C PHE A 142 -7.53 7.58 -18.62
N GLY A 143 -7.91 6.48 -19.28
CA GLY A 143 -7.03 5.72 -20.17
C GLY A 143 -5.94 4.96 -19.41
N VAL A 144 -6.16 4.64 -18.13
CA VAL A 144 -5.20 3.92 -17.31
C VAL A 144 -5.55 2.44 -17.25
N GLU A 145 -4.55 1.58 -17.48
CA GLU A 145 -4.65 0.12 -17.31
C GLU A 145 -4.41 -0.25 -15.85
N ILE A 146 -5.19 -1.19 -15.31
CA ILE A 146 -5.05 -1.70 -13.96
C ILE A 146 -4.57 -3.15 -14.04
N HIS A 147 -3.39 -3.43 -13.47
CA HIS A 147 -2.80 -4.77 -13.51
C HIS A 147 -3.17 -5.59 -12.28
N HIS A 148 -3.22 -4.96 -11.12
CA HIS A 148 -3.56 -5.59 -9.84
C HIS A 148 -4.45 -4.69 -9.00
N TYR A 149 -5.08 -5.29 -8.00
CA TYR A 149 -5.84 -4.54 -7.00
C TYR A 149 -5.46 -4.92 -5.57
N ALA A 150 -5.77 -4.04 -4.64
CA ALA A 150 -5.70 -4.29 -3.21
C ALA A 150 -6.88 -3.59 -2.51
N VAL A 151 -7.77 -4.35 -1.90
CA VAL A 151 -8.91 -3.83 -1.14
C VAL A 151 -8.67 -4.09 0.34
N MET A 152 -8.89 -3.07 1.16
CA MET A 152 -8.70 -3.14 2.60
C MET A 152 -9.77 -2.33 3.31
N ASP A 153 -10.36 -2.90 4.37
CA ASP A 153 -11.25 -2.17 5.24
C ASP A 153 -10.50 -1.39 6.34
N PHE A 154 -11.22 -0.52 7.03
CA PHE A 154 -10.65 0.34 8.06
C PHE A 154 -10.08 -0.43 9.24
N SER A 155 -10.72 -1.52 9.65
CA SER A 155 -10.25 -2.38 10.75
C SER A 155 -8.96 -3.09 10.38
N SER A 156 -8.91 -3.62 9.17
CA SER A 156 -7.71 -4.24 8.59
C SER A 156 -6.56 -3.25 8.49
N PHE A 157 -6.82 -2.00 8.06
CA PHE A 157 -5.82 -0.94 8.04
C PHE A 157 -5.24 -0.67 9.44
N GLU A 158 -6.11 -0.47 10.46
CA GLU A 158 -5.66 -0.23 11.84
C GLU A 158 -4.72 -1.35 12.31
N ASN A 159 -5.13 -2.60 12.12
CA ASN A 159 -4.36 -3.77 12.53
C ASN A 159 -3.03 -3.92 11.76
N LEU A 160 -3.03 -3.66 10.45
CA LEU A 160 -1.80 -3.72 9.65
C LEU A 160 -0.80 -2.66 10.06
N VAL A 161 -1.25 -1.44 10.34
CA VAL A 161 -0.39 -0.37 10.85
C VAL A 161 0.25 -0.77 12.16
N ASP A 162 -0.52 -1.31 13.12
CA ASP A 162 0.00 -1.74 14.42
C ASP A 162 0.99 -2.91 14.31
N VAL A 163 0.87 -3.74 13.28
CA VAL A 163 1.86 -4.80 12.96
C VAL A 163 3.11 -4.21 12.30
N ALA A 164 2.94 -3.31 11.34
CA ALA A 164 4.04 -2.71 10.59
C ALA A 164 4.88 -1.76 11.45
N ALA A 165 4.21 -0.94 12.25
CA ALA A 165 4.78 0.11 13.09
C ALA A 165 4.33 -0.02 14.55
N PRO A 166 4.86 -0.98 15.33
CA PRO A 166 4.43 -1.22 16.71
C PRO A 166 4.65 -0.03 17.66
N ASN A 167 5.51 0.91 17.29
CA ASN A 167 5.77 2.15 18.04
C ASN A 167 4.98 3.35 17.51
N GLY A 168 4.08 3.11 16.55
CA GLY A 168 3.34 4.14 15.81
C GLY A 168 4.12 4.72 14.65
N VAL A 169 3.41 5.42 13.77
CA VAL A 169 3.94 6.12 12.59
C VAL A 169 4.08 7.60 12.90
N GLU A 170 5.24 8.18 12.65
CA GLU A 170 5.49 9.60 12.89
C GLU A 170 4.73 10.46 11.87
N ILE A 171 3.87 11.33 12.38
CA ILE A 171 3.09 12.31 11.59
C ILE A 171 3.19 13.67 12.26
N ASP A 172 3.48 14.71 11.47
CA ASP A 172 3.29 16.09 11.89
C ASP A 172 1.81 16.49 11.70
N VAL A 173 1.06 16.46 12.79
CA VAL A 173 -0.36 16.78 12.80
C VAL A 173 -0.54 18.29 12.69
N GLU A 174 -1.08 18.75 11.58
CA GLU A 174 -1.16 20.16 11.18
C GLU A 174 -2.01 21.03 12.12
N LYS A 175 -3.07 20.48 12.70
CA LYS A 175 -4.07 21.15 13.52
C LYS A 175 -4.74 20.18 14.48
N ALA A 176 -5.50 20.67 15.46
CA ALA A 176 -6.36 19.83 16.28
C ALA A 176 -7.45 19.16 15.41
N MET A 177 -7.61 17.84 15.57
CA MET A 177 -8.56 17.02 14.79
C MET A 177 -9.31 16.08 15.76
N SER A 178 -10.65 16.15 15.76
CA SER A 178 -11.48 15.27 16.58
C SER A 178 -12.83 14.95 15.97
N GLU A 179 -13.31 15.77 15.02
CA GLU A 179 -14.65 15.63 14.48
C GLU A 179 -14.75 14.45 13.52
N HIS A 180 -15.67 13.53 13.80
CA HIS A 180 -16.03 12.36 12.96
C HIS A 180 -14.90 11.34 12.70
N ILE A 181 -13.81 11.36 13.46
CA ILE A 181 -12.67 10.47 13.28
C ILE A 181 -12.47 9.46 14.43
N GLY A 182 -13.24 9.58 15.51
CA GLY A 182 -13.20 8.63 16.63
C GLY A 182 -11.97 8.71 17.54
N VAL A 183 -11.09 9.68 17.31
CA VAL A 183 -9.89 10.00 18.08
C VAL A 183 -9.73 11.51 18.23
N SER A 184 -8.84 11.95 19.13
CA SER A 184 -8.49 13.36 19.27
C SER A 184 -7.00 13.53 19.07
N LEU A 185 -6.61 14.27 18.03
CA LEU A 185 -5.23 14.56 17.69
C LEU A 185 -4.91 16.02 18.00
N THR A 186 -3.76 16.27 18.58
CA THR A 186 -3.24 17.62 18.86
C THR A 186 -2.23 18.03 17.80
N PRO A 187 -2.02 19.33 17.54
CA PRO A 187 -0.99 19.76 16.59
C PRO A 187 0.43 19.35 17.02
N GLY A 188 1.29 19.07 16.04
CA GLY A 188 2.70 18.74 16.21
C GLY A 188 3.04 17.30 15.87
N VAL A 189 4.35 16.99 15.92
CA VAL A 189 4.88 15.67 15.59
C VAL A 189 4.49 14.65 16.65
N GLN A 190 3.88 13.55 16.23
CA GLN A 190 3.37 12.47 17.08
C GLN A 190 3.57 11.12 16.42
N ASN A 191 3.74 10.07 17.22
CA ASN A 191 3.68 8.69 16.74
C ASN A 191 2.24 8.19 16.87
N LEU A 192 1.57 7.99 15.75
CA LEU A 192 0.18 7.58 15.67
C LEU A 192 0.07 6.06 15.50
N ASN A 193 -0.71 5.39 16.37
CA ASN A 193 -1.09 3.99 16.18
C ASN A 193 -2.11 3.84 15.04
N GLY A 194 -2.49 2.61 14.67
CA GLY A 194 -3.36 2.34 13.52
C GLY A 194 -4.68 3.11 13.58
N LYS A 195 -5.34 3.15 14.74
CA LYS A 195 -6.59 3.88 14.93
C LYS A 195 -6.43 5.40 14.81
N GLU A 196 -5.38 5.95 15.37
CA GLU A 196 -5.07 7.38 15.30
C GLU A 196 -4.68 7.79 13.88
N LEU A 197 -3.88 6.97 13.20
CA LEU A 197 -3.46 7.17 11.81
C LEU A 197 -4.67 7.10 10.86
N LEU A 198 -5.59 6.15 11.05
CA LEU A 198 -6.85 6.10 10.31
C LEU A 198 -7.69 7.36 10.56
N GLY A 199 -7.77 7.80 11.81
CA GLY A 199 -8.45 9.05 12.17
C GLY A 199 -7.88 10.25 11.43
N TYR A 200 -6.55 10.37 11.39
CA TYR A 200 -5.86 11.41 10.62
C TYR A 200 -6.18 11.35 9.12
N ALA A 201 -6.11 10.15 8.53
CA ALA A 201 -6.41 9.92 7.11
C ALA A 201 -7.88 10.21 6.73
N ARG A 202 -8.81 10.14 7.68
CA ARG A 202 -10.26 10.35 7.47
C ARG A 202 -10.73 11.76 7.76
N PHE A 203 -9.91 12.58 8.41
CA PHE A 203 -10.31 13.93 8.80
C PHE A 203 -10.64 14.81 7.59
N ARG A 204 -11.81 15.48 7.65
CA ARG A 204 -12.33 16.36 6.60
C ARG A 204 -13.13 17.56 7.13
N ALA A 205 -13.13 17.78 8.45
CA ALA A 205 -13.90 18.84 9.08
C ALA A 205 -13.11 20.16 9.11
N ASP A 206 -12.54 20.54 7.96
CA ASP A 206 -11.81 21.78 7.75
C ASP A 206 -12.16 22.41 6.40
N ASN A 207 -11.55 23.57 6.11
CA ASN A 207 -11.81 24.32 4.87
C ASN A 207 -11.34 23.60 3.60
N GLU A 208 -10.44 22.62 3.71
CA GLU A 208 -9.94 21.82 2.58
C GLU A 208 -10.92 20.67 2.22
N GLY A 209 -11.77 20.26 3.17
CA GLY A 209 -12.79 19.23 2.96
C GLY A 209 -12.21 17.91 2.43
N ASP A 210 -12.74 17.43 1.31
CA ASP A 210 -12.34 16.15 0.73
C ASP A 210 -10.93 16.18 0.10
N PHE A 211 -10.48 17.31 -0.44
CA PHE A 211 -9.10 17.48 -0.93
C PHE A 211 -8.07 17.36 0.19
N GLY A 212 -8.35 17.98 1.36
CA GLY A 212 -7.51 17.83 2.55
C GLY A 212 -7.42 16.38 3.03
N ARG A 213 -8.53 15.64 2.95
CA ARG A 213 -8.53 14.19 3.26
C ARG A 213 -7.61 13.42 2.32
N VAL A 214 -7.72 13.61 1.00
CA VAL A 214 -6.86 12.95 0.01
C VAL A 214 -5.38 13.27 0.25
N ARG A 215 -5.05 14.53 0.52
CA ARG A 215 -3.69 14.94 0.85
C ARG A 215 -3.14 14.22 2.10
N ARG A 216 -3.96 14.11 3.17
CA ARG A 216 -3.58 13.38 4.39
C ARG A 216 -3.42 11.88 4.14
N GLN A 217 -4.25 11.28 3.30
CA GLN A 217 -4.07 9.88 2.89
C GLN A 217 -2.72 9.66 2.18
N GLN A 218 -2.34 10.57 1.29
CA GLN A 218 -1.02 10.51 0.63
C GLN A 218 0.14 10.72 1.61
N GLN A 219 -0.02 11.58 2.62
CA GLN A 219 0.97 11.74 3.70
C GLN A 219 1.13 10.46 4.52
N VAL A 220 0.02 9.80 4.85
CA VAL A 220 0.01 8.51 5.56
C VAL A 220 0.75 7.44 4.78
N VAL A 221 0.52 7.32 3.46
CA VAL A 221 1.22 6.36 2.61
C VAL A 221 2.73 6.62 2.61
N ALA A 222 3.15 7.88 2.53
CA ALA A 222 4.57 8.23 2.56
C ALA A 222 5.19 7.93 3.94
N ALA A 223 4.53 8.29 5.03
CA ALA A 223 5.03 8.02 6.38
C ALA A 223 5.12 6.52 6.68
N LEU A 224 4.14 5.72 6.21
CA LEU A 224 4.19 4.26 6.29
C LEU A 224 5.36 3.68 5.50
N LYS A 225 5.63 4.20 4.28
CA LYS A 225 6.80 3.80 3.51
C LYS A 225 8.08 4.05 4.30
N ASP A 226 8.25 5.26 4.86
CA ASP A 226 9.45 5.64 5.60
C ASP A 226 9.64 4.75 6.84
N GLU A 227 8.57 4.44 7.58
CA GLU A 227 8.62 3.53 8.71
C GLU A 227 8.99 2.11 8.27
N MET A 228 8.41 1.61 7.18
CA MET A 228 8.68 0.26 6.66
C MET A 228 10.10 0.06 6.18
N ILE A 229 10.78 1.09 5.64
CA ILE A 229 12.18 0.97 5.20
C ILE A 229 13.17 1.10 6.37
N SER A 230 12.71 1.39 7.58
CA SER A 230 13.56 1.51 8.76
C SER A 230 14.18 0.17 9.14
N VAL A 231 15.42 0.19 9.66
CA VAL A 231 16.09 -1.03 10.15
C VAL A 231 15.30 -1.68 11.30
N ALA A 232 14.54 -0.88 12.05
CA ALA A 232 13.70 -1.35 13.15
C ALA A 232 12.51 -2.20 12.67
N ALA A 233 12.05 -2.01 11.43
CA ALA A 233 10.93 -2.75 10.85
C ALA A 233 11.30 -4.17 10.39
N ILE A 234 12.58 -4.44 10.05
CA ILE A 234 13.04 -5.72 9.47
C ILE A 234 12.57 -6.95 10.25
N PRO A 235 12.64 -7.02 11.61
CA PRO A 235 12.17 -8.17 12.36
C PRO A 235 10.67 -8.45 12.22
N ASN A 236 9.87 -7.44 11.86
CA ASN A 236 8.41 -7.53 11.73
C ASN A 236 7.95 -7.95 10.33
N TYR A 237 8.81 -7.92 9.31
CA TYR A 237 8.44 -8.25 7.94
C TYR A 237 7.75 -9.62 7.77
N PRO A 238 8.22 -10.71 8.41
CA PRO A 238 7.53 -11.99 8.27
C PRO A 238 6.12 -11.95 8.85
N LYS A 239 5.92 -11.23 9.97
CA LYS A 239 4.60 -11.07 10.59
C LYS A 239 3.69 -10.21 9.73
N LEU A 240 4.20 -9.12 9.19
CA LEU A 240 3.47 -8.24 8.27
C LEU A 240 3.05 -8.99 7.00
N ALA A 241 3.95 -9.77 6.40
CA ALA A 241 3.63 -10.60 5.23
C ALA A 241 2.52 -11.62 5.52
N GLY A 242 2.51 -12.20 6.72
CA GLY A 242 1.42 -13.07 7.16
C GLY A 242 0.09 -12.32 7.36
N ALA A 243 0.13 -11.13 7.97
CA ALA A 243 -1.05 -10.30 8.22
C ALA A 243 -1.67 -9.76 6.92
N LEU A 244 -0.83 -9.36 5.94
CA LEU A 244 -1.29 -8.92 4.62
C LEU A 244 -2.19 -9.96 3.95
N GLN A 245 -1.85 -11.26 4.05
CA GLN A 245 -2.64 -12.33 3.45
C GLN A 245 -4.09 -12.43 3.94
N GLY A 246 -4.38 -11.90 5.12
CA GLY A 246 -5.72 -11.98 5.68
C GLY A 246 -6.43 -10.63 5.81
N TYR A 247 -5.68 -9.52 5.80
CA TYR A 247 -6.26 -8.18 5.92
C TYR A 247 -6.40 -7.46 4.58
N VAL A 248 -5.70 -7.90 3.53
CA VAL A 248 -5.77 -7.30 2.20
C VAL A 248 -6.30 -8.31 1.21
N GLN A 249 -7.41 -7.97 0.58
CA GLN A 249 -7.95 -8.73 -0.55
C GLN A 249 -7.25 -8.27 -1.82
N THR A 250 -6.54 -9.17 -2.49
CA THR A 250 -5.77 -8.87 -3.70
C THR A 250 -5.64 -10.10 -4.59
N ASP A 251 -5.51 -9.88 -5.89
CA ASP A 251 -5.16 -10.88 -6.89
C ASP A 251 -3.65 -11.14 -6.95
N MET A 252 -2.83 -10.21 -6.42
CA MET A 252 -1.38 -10.27 -6.48
C MET A 252 -0.83 -11.47 -5.67
N PRO A 253 -0.02 -12.37 -6.27
CA PRO A 253 0.64 -13.45 -5.54
C PRO A 253 1.54 -12.93 -4.42
N LEU A 254 1.65 -13.65 -3.31
CA LEU A 254 2.51 -13.26 -2.18
C LEU A 254 3.96 -13.01 -2.58
N SER A 255 4.48 -13.77 -3.56
CA SER A 255 5.83 -13.57 -4.11
C SER A 255 6.02 -12.16 -4.66
N ASP A 256 5.02 -11.64 -5.37
CA ASP A 256 5.07 -10.34 -6.02
C ASP A 256 4.81 -9.22 -5.02
N GLN A 257 3.92 -9.44 -4.05
CA GLN A 257 3.77 -8.54 -2.89
C GLN A 257 5.10 -8.37 -2.14
N VAL A 258 5.81 -9.46 -1.84
CA VAL A 258 7.10 -9.44 -1.14
C VAL A 258 8.18 -8.81 -2.03
N LYS A 259 8.18 -9.09 -3.33
CA LYS A 259 9.10 -8.46 -4.28
C LYS A 259 8.89 -6.95 -4.33
N LEU A 260 7.66 -6.49 -4.51
CA LEU A 260 7.31 -5.07 -4.51
C LEU A 260 7.70 -4.39 -3.19
N ALA A 261 7.35 -5.00 -2.05
CA ALA A 261 7.74 -4.46 -0.73
C ALA A 261 9.26 -4.36 -0.57
N THR A 262 10.01 -5.36 -1.07
CA THR A 262 11.48 -5.36 -1.03
C THR A 262 12.05 -4.26 -1.93
N GLN A 263 11.51 -4.08 -3.13
CA GLN A 263 11.92 -3.03 -4.06
C GLN A 263 11.66 -1.64 -3.47
N LEU A 264 10.47 -1.42 -2.89
CA LEU A 264 10.14 -0.18 -2.18
C LEU A 264 11.09 0.10 -1.02
N ALA A 265 11.51 -0.95 -0.29
CA ALA A 265 12.43 -0.81 0.83
C ALA A 265 13.88 -0.58 0.40
N THR A 266 14.30 -1.07 -0.77
CA THR A 266 15.70 -0.99 -1.27
C THR A 266 15.89 0.12 -2.30
N GLY A 267 14.86 0.57 -2.98
CA GLY A 267 14.88 1.59 -4.04
C GLY A 267 15.25 3.02 -3.61
N GLY A 268 15.66 3.18 -2.35
CA GLY A 268 16.14 4.44 -1.80
C GLY A 268 15.05 5.36 -1.25
N SER A 269 15.48 6.44 -0.57
CA SER A 269 14.60 7.43 0.07
C SER A 269 14.04 8.46 -0.92
N SER A 270 13.77 8.08 -2.17
CA SER A 270 13.17 9.01 -3.12
C SER A 270 11.76 9.39 -2.63
N GLU A 271 11.48 10.67 -2.63
CA GLU A 271 10.17 11.21 -2.30
C GLU A 271 9.10 10.55 -3.20
N VAL A 272 7.99 10.12 -2.62
CA VAL A 272 6.87 9.56 -3.40
C VAL A 272 6.20 10.71 -4.13
N GLU A 273 6.30 10.74 -5.45
CA GLU A 273 5.56 11.70 -6.25
C GLU A 273 4.05 11.44 -6.14
N ARG A 274 3.26 12.52 -6.18
CA ARG A 274 1.83 12.44 -5.89
C ARG A 274 1.05 13.28 -6.89
N LEU A 275 -0.03 12.71 -7.41
CA LEU A 275 -1.03 13.40 -8.21
C LEU A 275 -2.41 13.21 -7.57
N THR A 276 -3.22 14.23 -7.59
CA THR A 276 -4.65 14.13 -7.23
C THR A 276 -5.49 14.50 -8.43
N LEU A 277 -6.44 13.67 -8.79
CA LEU A 277 -7.43 13.94 -9.81
C LEU A 277 -8.79 14.20 -9.16
N PRO A 278 -9.51 15.26 -9.60
CA PRO A 278 -9.17 16.15 -10.73
C PRO A 278 -8.07 17.17 -10.36
N VAL A 279 -7.26 17.54 -11.37
CA VAL A 279 -6.25 18.59 -11.19
C VAL A 279 -6.90 19.98 -11.05
N GLU A 280 -6.20 20.90 -10.43
CA GLU A 280 -6.70 22.26 -10.20
C GLU A 280 -7.09 22.94 -11.53
N GLY A 281 -8.24 23.62 -11.52
CA GLY A 281 -8.78 24.30 -12.70
C GLY A 281 -9.46 23.38 -13.73
N SER A 282 -9.49 22.06 -13.52
CA SER A 282 -10.13 21.09 -14.42
C SER A 282 -11.51 20.61 -13.97
N TYR A 283 -12.07 21.20 -12.90
CA TYR A 283 -13.35 20.78 -12.33
C TYR A 283 -14.21 21.95 -11.86
N SER A 284 -15.49 21.67 -11.70
CA SER A 284 -16.47 22.55 -11.05
C SER A 284 -17.36 21.75 -10.10
N TYR A 285 -17.95 22.42 -9.13
CA TYR A 285 -18.93 21.77 -8.24
C TYR A 285 -20.28 21.71 -8.93
N GLY A 286 -20.78 20.48 -9.11
CA GLY A 286 -22.10 20.17 -9.65
C GLY A 286 -23.04 19.58 -8.60
N SER A 287 -24.33 19.51 -8.94
CA SER A 287 -25.33 18.83 -8.11
C SER A 287 -26.43 18.24 -8.97
N TYR A 288 -26.65 16.94 -8.84
CA TYR A 288 -27.69 16.20 -9.56
C TYR A 288 -28.64 15.53 -8.58
N SER A 289 -29.93 15.50 -8.90
CA SER A 289 -30.97 14.96 -8.01
C SER A 289 -30.75 13.51 -7.60
N HIS A 290 -30.12 12.70 -8.47
CA HIS A 290 -29.82 11.29 -8.22
C HIS A 290 -28.46 11.06 -7.56
N ALA A 291 -27.46 11.93 -7.78
CA ALA A 291 -26.07 11.76 -7.34
C ALA A 291 -25.67 12.70 -6.17
N GLY A 292 -26.47 13.75 -5.91
CA GLY A 292 -26.14 14.80 -4.95
C GLY A 292 -25.00 15.68 -5.45
N SER A 293 -24.20 16.23 -4.53
CA SER A 293 -23.04 17.06 -4.88
C SER A 293 -21.93 16.22 -5.48
N VAL A 294 -21.36 16.69 -6.59
CA VAL A 294 -20.32 16.00 -7.37
C VAL A 294 -19.24 16.99 -7.81
N LEU A 295 -18.15 16.46 -8.34
CA LEU A 295 -17.13 17.19 -9.09
C LEU A 295 -17.33 16.90 -10.58
N ASP A 296 -17.86 17.87 -11.32
CA ASP A 296 -17.92 17.82 -12.78
C ASP A 296 -16.53 18.15 -13.33
N ILE A 297 -15.91 17.22 -14.04
CA ILE A 297 -14.50 17.33 -14.46
C ILE A 297 -14.36 17.48 -15.98
N ASN A 298 -13.31 18.15 -16.43
CA ASN A 298 -12.84 18.03 -17.80
C ASN A 298 -12.04 16.74 -17.95
N VAL A 299 -12.68 15.69 -18.47
CA VAL A 299 -12.09 14.33 -18.58
C VAL A 299 -10.80 14.35 -19.39
N GLU A 300 -10.78 15.05 -20.54
CA GLU A 300 -9.60 15.08 -21.42
C GLU A 300 -8.40 15.75 -20.75
N GLN A 301 -8.62 16.89 -20.07
CA GLN A 301 -7.56 17.57 -19.33
C GLN A 301 -6.98 16.69 -18.21
N ASN A 302 -7.83 15.96 -17.49
CA ASN A 302 -7.38 15.06 -16.42
C ASN A 302 -6.70 13.81 -16.97
N ARG A 303 -7.16 13.27 -18.10
CA ARG A 303 -6.50 12.16 -18.82
C ARG A 303 -5.11 12.58 -19.27
N GLN A 304 -4.97 13.74 -19.86
CA GLN A 304 -3.67 14.28 -20.28
C GLN A 304 -2.74 14.48 -19.08
N ALA A 305 -3.23 15.08 -17.99
CA ALA A 305 -2.44 15.31 -16.77
C ALA A 305 -1.93 13.99 -16.18
N LEU A 306 -2.77 12.94 -16.15
CA LEU A 306 -2.37 11.63 -15.71
C LEU A 306 -1.32 11.00 -16.62
N SER A 307 -1.54 11.04 -17.94
CA SER A 307 -0.60 10.49 -18.92
C SER A 307 0.77 11.19 -18.86
N GLU A 308 0.80 12.51 -18.77
CA GLU A 308 2.03 13.30 -18.60
C GLU A 308 2.73 12.94 -17.29
N TYR A 309 1.99 12.85 -16.19
CA TYR A 309 2.54 12.48 -14.89
C TYR A 309 3.15 11.08 -14.89
N LEU A 310 2.49 10.09 -15.48
CA LEU A 310 2.99 8.73 -15.54
C LEU A 310 4.19 8.58 -16.47
N SER A 311 4.25 9.36 -17.57
CA SER A 311 5.34 9.30 -18.56
C SER A 311 6.60 10.09 -18.18
N GLN A 312 6.52 11.02 -17.20
CA GLN A 312 7.69 11.78 -16.76
C GLN A 312 8.68 10.87 -16.03
N PRO A 313 9.99 10.90 -16.40
CA PRO A 313 10.99 10.22 -15.60
C PRO A 313 11.03 10.85 -14.21
N LEU A 314 11.16 10.02 -13.20
CA LEU A 314 11.35 10.46 -11.81
C LEU A 314 12.79 10.99 -11.64
N ASP A 315 12.95 12.21 -11.18
CA ASP A 315 14.27 12.85 -10.87
C ASP A 315 15.00 12.17 -9.69
#